data_5ca3e3068152799d9b86d08b4ac07353
#
_entry.id   5ca3e3068152799d9b86d08b4ac07353
#
_cell.length_a   1.000
_cell.length_b   1.000
_cell.length_c   1.000
_cell.angle_alpha   90.00
_cell.angle_beta   90.00
_cell.angle_gamma   90.00
#
_symmetry.space_group_name_H-M   'P 1'
#
loop_
_entity.id
_entity.type
_entity.pdbx_description
1 polymer ?
#
loop_
_entity_poly.entity_id
_entity_poly.type
_entity_poly.pdbx_seq_one_letter_code
_entity_poly.pdbx_strand_id
1 'polypeptide(L)'
;IPGGFFKREARPNEKETLTSRLIDRPIRPLFEDGFMNEVQVVCTVMSADKETDPDIPAMIGTSAALALSGCPFNGPIGGARVGFTEASGYILNPGYSALADSQLDMVVAGTKDAVLMVESEAKELTEDQMLGAVLYAHQEMQTVINAVNELVSEAGKPRWDWQAPEADAELVA
;
A
#
# COMPACT_ATOMS: atom_id res chain seq x y z
N ILE A 1 -24.20 13.44 -8.49
CA ILE A 1 -23.70 12.36 -9.35
C ILE A 1 -22.20 12.30 -9.12
N PRO A 2 -21.64 11.14 -8.82
CA PRO A 2 -20.20 10.97 -8.76
C PRO A 2 -19.56 11.37 -10.10
N GLY A 3 -18.40 11.98 -10.06
CA GLY A 3 -17.69 12.45 -11.23
C GLY A 3 -17.80 13.96 -11.47
N GLY A 4 -16.87 14.47 -12.25
CA GLY A 4 -16.77 15.89 -12.59
C GLY A 4 -17.74 16.33 -13.70
N PHE A 5 -17.51 17.53 -14.21
CA PHE A 5 -18.32 18.15 -15.26
C PHE A 5 -18.56 17.24 -16.48
N PHE A 6 -17.58 16.46 -16.91
CA PHE A 6 -17.68 15.58 -18.07
C PHE A 6 -18.40 14.26 -17.82
N LYS A 7 -18.76 13.92 -16.60
CA LYS A 7 -19.48 12.68 -16.22
C LYS A 7 -18.95 11.39 -16.87
N ARG A 8 -17.69 11.36 -17.25
CA ARG A 8 -17.02 10.21 -17.88
C ARG A 8 -15.79 9.87 -17.09
N GLU A 9 -15.61 8.60 -16.77
CA GLU A 9 -14.40 8.05 -16.21
C GLU A 9 -13.32 7.90 -17.28
N ALA A 10 -12.97 9.02 -17.95
CA ALA A 10 -12.01 8.99 -19.05
C ALA A 10 -10.55 9.05 -18.56
N ARG A 11 -10.30 9.74 -17.45
CA ARG A 11 -8.98 9.89 -16.82
C ARG A 11 -9.12 9.90 -15.32
N PRO A 12 -8.19 9.24 -14.59
CA PRO A 12 -8.11 9.37 -13.13
C PRO A 12 -7.98 10.84 -12.73
N ASN A 13 -8.61 11.23 -11.65
CA ASN A 13 -8.36 12.52 -11.03
C ASN A 13 -7.00 12.50 -10.30
N GLU A 14 -6.58 13.64 -9.75
CA GLU A 14 -5.29 13.77 -9.06
C GLU A 14 -5.18 12.79 -7.88
N LYS A 15 -6.21 12.70 -7.03
CA LYS A 15 -6.24 11.79 -5.90
C LYS A 15 -6.15 10.33 -6.34
N GLU A 16 -6.94 9.93 -7.34
CA GLU A 16 -6.90 8.56 -7.89
C GLU A 16 -5.51 8.22 -8.45
N THR A 17 -4.86 9.18 -9.11
CA THR A 17 -3.50 9.01 -9.61
C THR A 17 -2.50 8.83 -8.47
N LEU A 18 -2.60 9.63 -7.41
CA LEU A 18 -1.73 9.51 -6.23
C LEU A 18 -1.97 8.20 -5.50
N THR A 19 -3.23 7.79 -5.29
CA THR A 19 -3.57 6.51 -4.68
C THR A 19 -3.02 5.33 -5.49
N SER A 20 -3.14 5.37 -6.81
CA SER A 20 -2.58 4.31 -7.66
C SER A 20 -1.06 4.21 -7.51
N ARG A 21 -0.35 5.32 -7.37
CA ARG A 21 1.09 5.35 -7.12
C ARG A 21 1.47 4.85 -5.73
N LEU A 22 0.68 5.18 -4.71
CA LEU A 22 0.87 4.66 -3.35
C LEU A 22 0.76 3.13 -3.31
N ILE A 23 -0.12 2.55 -4.13
CA ILE A 23 -0.30 1.10 -4.24
C ILE A 23 0.80 0.47 -5.10
N ASP A 24 1.12 1.03 -6.26
CA ASP A 24 2.08 0.47 -7.21
C ASP A 24 3.52 0.44 -6.66
N ARG A 25 3.96 1.50 -5.99
CA ARG A 25 5.34 1.65 -5.52
C ARG A 25 5.82 0.53 -4.59
N PRO A 26 5.08 0.10 -3.56
CA PRO A 26 5.51 -0.99 -2.70
C PRO A 26 5.26 -2.37 -3.29
N ILE A 27 4.37 -2.52 -4.28
CA ILE A 27 4.00 -3.81 -4.86
C ILE A 27 4.94 -4.20 -5.99
N ARG A 28 5.30 -3.27 -6.86
CA ARG A 28 6.10 -3.53 -8.05
C ARG A 28 7.42 -4.26 -7.78
N PRO A 29 8.24 -3.87 -6.79
CA PRO A 29 9.50 -4.53 -6.51
C PRO A 29 9.37 -5.94 -5.90
N LEU A 30 8.16 -6.37 -5.55
CA LEU A 30 7.90 -7.69 -4.98
C LEU A 30 7.58 -8.77 -6.02
N PHE A 31 7.45 -8.40 -7.29
CA PHE A 31 7.42 -9.40 -8.36
C PHE A 31 8.82 -9.87 -8.66
N GLU A 32 8.94 -11.17 -9.00
CA GLU A 32 10.23 -11.78 -9.33
C GLU A 32 10.82 -11.18 -10.61
N ASP A 33 12.14 -11.06 -10.64
CA ASP A 33 12.86 -10.58 -11.83
C ASP A 33 12.57 -11.47 -13.04
N GLY A 34 12.26 -10.84 -14.18
CA GLY A 34 11.87 -11.56 -15.39
C GLY A 34 10.37 -11.88 -15.49
N PHE A 35 9.57 -11.56 -14.49
CA PHE A 35 8.11 -11.66 -14.60
C PHE A 35 7.56 -10.51 -15.46
N MET A 36 7.31 -10.83 -16.75
CA MET A 36 6.89 -9.84 -17.76
C MET A 36 5.38 -9.89 -18.07
N ASN A 37 4.61 -10.67 -17.32
CA ASN A 37 3.17 -10.72 -17.50
C ASN A 37 2.54 -9.40 -17.05
N GLU A 38 1.55 -8.94 -17.79
CA GLU A 38 0.78 -7.78 -17.40
C GLU A 38 -0.04 -8.07 -16.14
N VAL A 39 0.07 -7.18 -15.16
CA VAL A 39 -0.72 -7.23 -13.92
C VAL A 39 -1.56 -5.96 -13.84
N GLN A 40 -2.87 -6.13 -13.83
CA GLN A 40 -3.81 -5.04 -13.64
C GLN A 40 -4.52 -5.19 -12.31
N VAL A 41 -4.47 -4.14 -11.50
CA VAL A 41 -5.19 -4.03 -10.23
C VAL A 41 -6.28 -2.98 -10.37
N VAL A 42 -7.51 -3.36 -10.06
CA VAL A 42 -8.67 -2.46 -10.06
C VAL A 42 -9.26 -2.42 -8.67
N CYS A 43 -9.24 -1.25 -8.04
CA CYS A 43 -9.86 -1.01 -6.75
C CYS A 43 -11.18 -0.27 -6.94
N THR A 44 -12.28 -0.84 -6.44
CA THR A 44 -13.60 -0.22 -6.48
C THR A 44 -14.09 0.05 -5.07
N VAL A 45 -14.27 1.33 -4.73
CA VAL A 45 -14.82 1.71 -3.43
C VAL A 45 -16.33 1.51 -3.46
N MET A 46 -16.83 0.51 -2.73
CA MET A 46 -18.25 0.16 -2.69
C MET A 46 -19.02 0.96 -1.65
N SER A 47 -18.36 1.36 -0.57
CA SER A 47 -18.93 2.16 0.51
C SER A 47 -17.83 2.98 1.17
N ALA A 48 -18.11 4.23 1.47
CA ALA A 48 -17.20 5.11 2.19
C ALA A 48 -18.00 6.02 3.12
N ASP A 49 -17.39 6.43 4.22
CA ASP A 49 -17.87 7.51 5.07
C ASP A 49 -17.14 8.83 4.74
N LYS A 50 -17.38 9.85 5.56
CA LYS A 50 -16.79 11.18 5.36
C LYS A 50 -15.46 11.37 6.10
N GLU A 51 -15.07 10.41 6.93
CA GLU A 51 -13.92 10.51 7.81
C GLU A 51 -12.77 9.61 7.36
N THR A 52 -13.07 8.45 6.73
CA THR A 52 -12.07 7.44 6.39
C THR A 52 -11.58 7.59 4.96
N ASP A 53 -10.27 7.76 4.79
CA ASP A 53 -9.65 7.71 3.46
C ASP A 53 -9.59 6.26 2.95
N PRO A 54 -10.10 5.97 1.75
CA PRO A 54 -10.07 4.62 1.17
C PRO A 54 -8.68 4.14 0.72
N ASP A 55 -7.64 4.96 0.79
CA ASP A 55 -6.30 4.63 0.29
C ASP A 55 -5.70 3.41 0.99
N ILE A 56 -5.74 3.38 2.32
CA ILE A 56 -5.18 2.27 3.10
C ILE A 56 -6.00 0.99 2.90
N PRO A 57 -7.35 1.00 2.97
CA PRO A 57 -8.15 -0.15 2.60
C PRO A 57 -7.88 -0.67 1.18
N ALA A 58 -7.71 0.22 0.19
CA ALA A 58 -7.40 -0.16 -1.18
C ALA A 58 -6.02 -0.84 -1.29
N MET A 59 -5.01 -0.34 -0.59
CA MET A 59 -3.68 -0.95 -0.53
C MET A 59 -3.72 -2.35 0.10
N ILE A 60 -4.41 -2.51 1.23
CA ILE A 60 -4.59 -3.79 1.92
C ILE A 60 -5.36 -4.78 1.02
N GLY A 61 -6.46 -4.33 0.40
CA GLY A 61 -7.25 -5.15 -0.51
C GLY A 61 -6.45 -5.63 -1.72
N THR A 62 -5.61 -4.76 -2.29
CA THR A 62 -4.69 -5.12 -3.38
C THR A 62 -3.67 -6.16 -2.94
N SER A 63 -3.06 -5.97 -1.78
CA SER A 63 -2.10 -6.92 -1.21
C SER A 63 -2.73 -8.30 -1.01
N ALA A 64 -3.92 -8.35 -0.42
CA ALA A 64 -4.67 -9.59 -0.22
C ALA A 64 -5.03 -10.27 -1.55
N ALA A 65 -5.51 -9.51 -2.54
CA ALA A 65 -5.88 -10.04 -3.84
C ALA A 65 -4.69 -10.66 -4.58
N LEU A 66 -3.54 -9.99 -4.57
CA LEU A 66 -2.30 -10.49 -5.16
C LEU A 66 -1.81 -11.76 -4.45
N ALA A 67 -1.78 -11.75 -3.13
CA ALA A 67 -1.36 -12.90 -2.34
C ALA A 67 -2.27 -14.11 -2.55
N LEU A 68 -3.60 -13.90 -2.68
CA LEU A 68 -4.58 -14.96 -2.98
C LEU A 68 -4.49 -15.51 -4.40
N SER A 69 -3.99 -14.72 -5.37
CA SER A 69 -4.02 -15.08 -6.79
C SER A 69 -3.09 -16.21 -7.19
N GLY A 70 -2.06 -16.47 -6.37
CA GLY A 70 -1.02 -17.45 -6.65
C GLY A 70 0.05 -16.98 -7.64
N CYS A 71 -0.01 -15.72 -8.12
CA CYS A 71 1.05 -15.17 -8.98
C CYS A 71 2.39 -15.08 -8.24
N PRO A 72 3.54 -14.97 -8.94
CA PRO A 72 4.87 -14.90 -8.32
C PRO A 72 5.10 -13.54 -7.66
N PHE A 73 4.41 -13.32 -6.56
CA PHE A 73 4.42 -12.11 -5.74
C PHE A 73 4.99 -12.42 -4.36
N ASN A 74 6.04 -11.71 -3.96
CA ASN A 74 6.78 -11.92 -2.71
C ASN A 74 6.25 -11.04 -1.55
N GLY A 75 4.92 -10.78 -1.56
CA GLY A 75 4.20 -10.17 -0.44
C GLY A 75 3.69 -11.20 0.56
N PRO A 76 2.73 -10.83 1.40
CA PRO A 76 1.94 -9.62 1.32
C PRO A 76 2.64 -8.36 1.84
N ILE A 77 2.06 -7.20 1.52
CA ILE A 77 2.40 -5.92 2.15
C ILE A 77 1.29 -5.49 3.11
N GLY A 78 1.69 -4.76 4.14
CA GLY A 78 0.80 -3.91 4.92
C GLY A 78 0.96 -2.46 4.53
N GLY A 79 -0.03 -1.65 4.89
CA GLY A 79 0.01 -0.21 4.77
C GLY A 79 -0.67 0.45 5.95
N ALA A 80 -0.15 1.58 6.38
CA ALA A 80 -0.71 2.37 7.47
C ALA A 80 -0.49 3.86 7.21
N ARG A 81 -1.47 4.67 7.62
CA ARG A 81 -1.33 6.13 7.71
C ARG A 81 -1.05 6.50 9.16
N VAL A 82 -0.11 7.39 9.37
CA VAL A 82 0.25 7.87 10.70
C VAL A 82 0.13 9.39 10.76
N GLY A 83 -0.67 9.86 11.71
CA GLY A 83 -0.70 11.24 12.14
C GLY A 83 0.14 11.43 13.41
N PHE A 84 0.44 12.68 13.74
CA PHE A 84 1.15 13.04 14.96
C PHE A 84 0.65 14.37 15.50
N THR A 85 0.39 14.41 16.80
CA THR A 85 0.21 15.64 17.55
C THR A 85 1.01 15.56 18.86
N GLU A 86 1.45 16.68 19.39
CA GLU A 86 2.17 16.70 20.69
C GLU A 86 1.31 16.15 21.85
N ALA A 87 0.00 16.32 21.77
CA ALA A 87 -0.91 15.88 22.82
C ALA A 87 -1.22 14.39 22.80
N SER A 88 -1.32 13.79 21.60
CA SER A 88 -1.75 12.39 21.40
C SER A 88 -0.61 11.45 21.00
N GLY A 89 0.56 11.97 20.61
CA GLY A 89 1.62 11.19 20.00
C GLY A 89 1.23 10.69 18.61
N TYR A 90 1.64 9.48 18.26
CA TYR A 90 1.31 8.85 16.98
C TYR A 90 -0.13 8.34 16.97
N ILE A 91 -0.84 8.59 15.88
CA ILE A 91 -2.23 8.20 15.66
C ILE A 91 -2.28 7.30 14.43
N LEU A 92 -2.75 6.07 14.58
CA LEU A 92 -2.90 5.13 13.48
C LEU A 92 -4.16 5.41 12.67
N ASN A 93 -4.02 5.49 11.35
CA ASN A 93 -5.10 5.68 10.39
C ASN A 93 -6.09 6.79 10.79
N PRO A 94 -5.58 8.01 11.08
CA PRO A 94 -6.43 9.12 11.50
C PRO A 94 -7.44 9.46 10.42
N GLY A 95 -8.67 9.80 10.82
CA GLY A 95 -9.69 10.35 9.93
C GLY A 95 -9.35 11.76 9.45
N TYR A 96 -10.09 12.26 8.48
CA TYR A 96 -9.84 13.59 7.89
C TYR A 96 -9.90 14.72 8.94
N SER A 97 -10.81 14.63 9.90
CA SER A 97 -10.92 15.62 10.98
C SER A 97 -9.67 15.63 11.86
N ALA A 98 -9.13 14.46 12.20
CA ALA A 98 -7.91 14.34 12.99
C ALA A 98 -6.66 14.76 12.21
N LEU A 99 -6.62 14.51 10.91
CA LEU A 99 -5.51 14.95 10.03
C LEU A 99 -5.43 16.47 9.90
N ALA A 100 -6.55 17.17 9.93
CA ALA A 100 -6.57 18.63 9.84
C ALA A 100 -5.74 19.31 10.93
N ASP A 101 -5.74 18.74 12.15
CA ASP A 101 -4.99 19.22 13.30
C ASP A 101 -3.62 18.55 13.46
N SER A 102 -3.29 17.59 12.59
CA SER A 102 -2.05 16.83 12.66
C SER A 102 -0.84 17.64 12.15
N GLN A 103 0.31 17.40 12.77
CA GLN A 103 1.61 17.89 12.33
C GLN A 103 2.29 16.92 11.35
N LEU A 104 1.72 15.73 11.17
CA LEU A 104 2.21 14.69 10.29
C LEU A 104 1.03 14.04 9.53
N ASP A 105 1.18 13.88 8.23
CA ASP A 105 0.43 12.94 7.41
C ASP A 105 1.45 12.04 6.72
N MET A 106 1.60 10.80 7.18
CA MET A 106 2.59 9.86 6.65
C MET A 106 1.91 8.55 6.28
N VAL A 107 2.15 8.09 5.07
CA VAL A 107 1.77 6.75 4.61
C VAL A 107 3.02 5.89 4.52
N VAL A 108 2.97 4.75 5.18
CA VAL A 108 4.05 3.76 5.18
C VAL A 108 3.51 2.45 4.65
N ALA A 109 4.25 1.81 3.77
CA ALA A 109 3.95 0.46 3.30
C ALA A 109 5.20 -0.41 3.29
N GLY A 110 5.02 -1.69 3.60
CA GLY A 110 6.13 -2.63 3.67
C GLY A 110 5.69 -4.07 3.82
N THR A 111 6.68 -4.93 3.79
CA THR A 111 6.55 -6.35 4.11
C THR A 111 6.72 -6.58 5.61
N LYS A 112 6.68 -7.85 6.03
CA LYS A 112 6.96 -8.24 7.41
C LYS A 112 8.32 -7.73 7.90
N ASP A 113 9.33 -7.76 7.04
CA ASP A 113 10.72 -7.57 7.41
C ASP A 113 11.30 -6.22 7.01
N ALA A 114 10.62 -5.47 6.11
CA ALA A 114 11.15 -4.24 5.55
C ALA A 114 10.08 -3.21 5.20
N VAL A 115 10.41 -1.94 5.40
CA VAL A 115 9.65 -0.81 4.86
C VAL A 115 10.06 -0.60 3.40
N LEU A 116 9.09 -0.55 2.49
CA LEU A 116 9.31 -0.40 1.05
C LEU A 116 8.97 0.99 0.53
N MET A 117 8.05 1.67 1.20
CA MET A 117 7.58 3.00 0.79
C MET A 117 7.26 3.86 2.00
N VAL A 118 7.68 5.09 1.93
CA VAL A 118 7.26 6.17 2.83
C VAL A 118 6.89 7.37 1.97
N GLU A 119 5.74 7.95 2.24
CA GLU A 119 5.28 9.22 1.68
C GLU A 119 4.80 10.09 2.83
N SER A 120 5.29 11.33 2.96
CA SER A 120 4.93 12.15 4.11
C SER A 120 4.85 13.63 3.79
N GLU A 121 3.94 14.29 4.50
CA GLU A 121 3.87 15.73 4.66
C GLU A 121 3.99 16.04 6.17
N ALA A 122 4.96 16.87 6.56
CA ALA A 122 5.25 17.15 7.95
C ALA A 122 5.45 18.67 8.19
N LYS A 123 5.03 19.14 9.36
CA LYS A 123 5.19 20.52 9.85
C LYS A 123 6.32 20.55 10.87
N GLU A 124 7.57 20.65 10.38
CA GLU A 124 8.79 20.89 11.19
C GLU A 124 9.00 19.85 12.33
N LEU A 125 8.73 18.57 12.09
CA LEU A 125 9.01 17.50 13.05
C LEU A 125 10.50 17.15 13.08
N THR A 126 10.98 16.67 14.23
CA THR A 126 12.36 16.19 14.37
C THR A 126 12.59 14.86 13.66
N GLU A 127 13.83 14.55 13.33
CA GLU A 127 14.21 13.26 12.73
C GLU A 127 13.76 12.07 13.58
N ASP A 128 13.89 12.16 14.90
CA ASP A 128 13.47 11.11 15.84
C ASP A 128 11.95 10.88 15.81
N GLN A 129 11.15 11.96 15.68
CA GLN A 129 9.70 11.87 15.55
C GLN A 129 9.31 11.24 14.20
N MET A 130 10.00 11.60 13.12
CA MET A 130 9.76 11.02 11.80
C MET A 130 10.13 9.53 11.75
N LEU A 131 11.30 9.15 12.29
CA LEU A 131 11.72 7.76 12.40
C LEU A 131 10.75 6.96 13.28
N GLY A 132 10.36 7.53 14.42
CA GLY A 132 9.39 6.91 15.32
C GLY A 132 8.04 6.64 14.64
N ALA A 133 7.57 7.53 13.77
CA ALA A 133 6.34 7.34 13.00
C ALA A 133 6.45 6.15 12.02
N VAL A 134 7.60 6.02 11.34
CA VAL A 134 7.85 4.89 10.44
C VAL A 134 7.86 3.57 11.19
N LEU A 135 8.56 3.51 12.33
CA LEU A 135 8.63 2.31 13.16
C LEU A 135 7.26 1.93 13.74
N TYR A 136 6.50 2.92 14.19
CA TYR A 136 5.13 2.73 14.66
C TYR A 136 4.23 2.16 13.56
N ALA A 137 4.25 2.75 12.36
CA ALA A 137 3.49 2.24 11.23
C ALA A 137 3.87 0.80 10.89
N HIS A 138 5.18 0.49 10.83
CA HIS A 138 5.66 -0.85 10.51
C HIS A 138 5.23 -1.90 11.54
N GLN A 139 5.22 -1.53 12.82
CA GLN A 139 4.73 -2.40 13.89
C GLN A 139 3.23 -2.68 13.75
N GLU A 140 2.43 -1.64 13.53
CA GLU A 140 0.97 -1.77 13.46
C GLU A 140 0.51 -2.53 12.20
N MET A 141 1.18 -2.36 11.06
CA MET A 141 0.84 -3.08 9.83
C MET A 141 1.08 -4.59 9.90
N GLN A 142 1.85 -5.09 10.88
CA GLN A 142 2.07 -6.54 11.06
C GLN A 142 0.76 -7.29 11.29
N THR A 143 -0.21 -6.66 11.96
CA THR A 143 -1.55 -7.23 12.16
C THR A 143 -2.22 -7.54 10.82
N VAL A 144 -2.14 -6.61 9.87
CA VAL A 144 -2.70 -6.77 8.52
C VAL A 144 -1.98 -7.87 7.76
N ILE A 145 -0.65 -7.87 7.79
CA ILE A 145 0.18 -8.88 7.11
C ILE A 145 -0.15 -10.29 7.61
N ASN A 146 -0.30 -10.46 8.93
CA ASN A 146 -0.67 -11.73 9.52
C ASN A 146 -2.08 -12.16 9.09
N ALA A 147 -3.06 -11.26 9.12
CA ALA A 147 -4.42 -11.55 8.66
C ALA A 147 -4.48 -11.93 7.18
N VAL A 148 -3.70 -11.28 6.31
CA VAL A 148 -3.60 -11.66 4.89
C VAL A 148 -2.98 -13.04 4.73
N ASN A 149 -1.93 -13.37 5.49
CA ASN A 149 -1.31 -14.71 5.46
C ASN A 149 -2.28 -15.81 5.93
N GLU A 150 -3.07 -15.56 6.97
CA GLU A 150 -4.12 -16.48 7.40
C GLU A 150 -5.16 -16.69 6.29
N LEU A 151 -5.64 -15.61 5.70
CA LEU A 151 -6.58 -15.66 4.57
C LEU A 151 -6.02 -16.47 3.38
N VAL A 152 -4.76 -16.28 3.05
CA VAL A 152 -4.07 -17.03 1.98
C VAL A 152 -3.98 -18.52 2.32
N SER A 153 -3.75 -18.86 3.59
CA SER A 153 -3.69 -20.27 4.01
C SER A 153 -5.05 -20.99 3.89
N GLU A 154 -6.15 -20.24 4.03
CA GLU A 154 -7.50 -20.79 3.95
C GLU A 154 -8.07 -20.80 2.53
N ALA A 155 -7.83 -19.77 1.75
CA ALA A 155 -8.49 -19.50 0.47
C ALA A 155 -7.56 -19.20 -0.70
N GLY A 156 -6.25 -19.24 -0.49
CA GLY A 156 -5.25 -18.94 -1.53
C GLY A 156 -5.28 -19.95 -2.67
N LYS A 157 -5.06 -19.46 -3.90
CA LYS A 157 -4.85 -20.33 -5.05
C LYS A 157 -3.46 -20.96 -5.01
N PRO A 158 -3.26 -22.15 -5.63
CA PRO A 158 -1.93 -22.72 -5.80
C PRO A 158 -1.01 -21.71 -6.51
N ARG A 159 0.24 -21.65 -6.07
CA ARG A 159 1.24 -20.81 -6.72
C ARG A 159 1.43 -21.24 -8.17
N TRP A 160 1.56 -20.27 -9.07
CA TRP A 160 1.82 -20.56 -10.48
C TRP A 160 3.15 -21.29 -10.65
N ASP A 161 3.18 -22.24 -11.56
CA ASP A 161 4.41 -22.88 -12.00
C ASP A 161 5.12 -21.96 -12.99
N TRP A 162 5.73 -20.90 -12.45
CA TRP A 162 6.46 -19.90 -13.21
C TRP A 162 7.94 -19.98 -12.83
N GLN A 163 8.79 -19.92 -13.85
CA GLN A 163 10.23 -19.88 -13.68
C GLN A 163 10.77 -18.68 -14.44
N ALA A 164 11.77 -18.01 -13.85
CA ALA A 164 12.45 -16.91 -14.52
C ALA A 164 13.11 -17.42 -15.82
N PRO A 165 13.00 -16.67 -16.93
CA PRO A 165 13.72 -17.03 -18.16
C PRO A 165 15.22 -17.04 -17.89
N GLU A 166 15.92 -18.03 -18.46
CA GLU A 166 17.37 -18.09 -18.36
C GLU A 166 17.99 -16.85 -19.02
N ALA A 167 18.92 -16.22 -18.30
CA ALA A 167 19.68 -15.11 -18.86
C ALA A 167 20.60 -15.60 -19.98
N ASP A 168 20.59 -14.90 -21.12
CA ASP A 168 21.53 -15.17 -22.20
C ASP A 168 22.96 -14.80 -21.77
N ALA A 169 23.77 -15.80 -21.50
CA ALA A 169 25.14 -15.62 -21.01
C ALA A 169 26.04 -14.85 -22.01
N GLU A 170 25.73 -14.87 -23.30
CA GLU A 170 26.50 -14.14 -24.33
C GLU A 170 26.17 -12.65 -24.32
N LEU A 171 24.95 -12.26 -23.85
CA LEU A 171 24.53 -10.86 -23.74
C LEU A 171 24.94 -10.21 -22.42
N VAL A 172 25.24 -11.00 -21.40
CA VAL A 172 25.60 -10.51 -20.05
C VAL A 172 27.13 -10.38 -19.88
N ALA A 173 27.91 -11.00 -20.75
CA ALA A 173 29.38 -10.89 -20.77
C ALA A 173 29.85 -9.67 -21.55
#